data_c1878415903817e50951d272374c4ca0
#
_entry.id   c1878415903817e50951d272374c4ca0
#
_cell.length_a   1.000
_cell.length_b   1.000
_cell.length_c   1.000
_cell.angle_alpha   90.00
_cell.angle_beta   90.00
_cell.angle_gamma   90.00
#
_symmetry.space_group_name_H-M   'P 1'
#
loop_
_entity.id
_entity.type
_entity.pdbx_description
1 polymer ?
#
loop_
_entity_poly.entity_id
_entity_poly.type
_entity_poly.pdbx_seq_one_letter_code
_entity_poly.pdbx_strand_id
1 'polypeptide(L)'
;MLHALFLAAALDVPAPSPAPSAAPTPPATNVQIQATPAPAPARRALPAPLDPIFPSSDFPGPTIGVPNDTTVYALQKALFPNSNGQGIRVYGWADIGGVASTSQHSTYPMTYNTDPNMINMDQLILRIERQPDTTQTDRADWGFRLSNLYGIDYRWTTAQGYFSNQLLGKNRLYGYDPVEAYGMVYIPRLGQGTVLQIGRYISPPDIEAQLAPNNFLYSHSIFFDFDAYTQTGVLAQTKLSNYWTLLFGVNAGSDMAPWSPVAHIPTGQLLARWVSHSNRDSILGGINSINSGGQFKTIDFGGVMYGHDDLQQSNITWTHVFNPGFQNEFETYYLYSYDAYAGGTINNGQPMFGGGGGAGTFLPGRSTATGAVDYLEYKFAPKAFMTFRTDYMSDPRGWRSGFATSYGSLTYGITYKPSDLQMIRPEIRIERAFRPGVTPYDNGTKAGQLSFGFDFIQDF
;
A
#
# COMPACT_ATOMS: atom_id res chain seq x y z
N MET A 1 -48.24 -18.46 2.93
CA MET A 1 -49.44 -17.82 3.50
C MET A 1 -48.98 -16.76 4.49
N LEU A 2 -48.99 -15.49 4.10
CA LEU A 2 -49.51 -14.34 4.84
C LEU A 2 -49.37 -13.10 3.92
N HIS A 3 -50.46 -12.37 3.89
CA HIS A 3 -50.83 -11.36 2.91
C HIS A 3 -50.17 -10.00 3.18
N ALA A 4 -49.95 -9.31 2.08
CA ALA A 4 -49.62 -7.89 1.99
C ALA A 4 -50.81 -7.00 2.50
N LEU A 5 -50.48 -5.87 3.10
CA LEU A 5 -51.38 -4.73 3.25
C LEU A 5 -50.68 -3.46 2.72
N PHE A 6 -51.18 -2.99 1.57
CA PHE A 6 -50.88 -1.64 1.07
C PHE A 6 -51.91 -0.68 1.67
N LEU A 7 -51.47 0.40 2.29
CA LEU A 7 -52.32 1.55 2.63
C LEU A 7 -51.94 2.71 1.69
N ALA A 8 -52.85 3.07 0.78
CA ALA A 8 -52.78 4.24 -0.05
C ALA A 8 -53.34 5.46 0.73
N ALA A 9 -52.56 6.49 0.90
CA ALA A 9 -53.00 7.81 1.33
C ALA A 9 -53.11 8.73 0.12
N ALA A 10 -54.30 9.14 -0.25
CA ALA A 10 -54.56 10.17 -1.23
C ALA A 10 -54.26 11.55 -0.64
N LEU A 11 -53.46 12.33 -1.34
CA LEU A 11 -53.23 13.75 -1.04
C LEU A 11 -53.99 14.59 -2.07
N ASP A 12 -54.89 15.41 -1.58
CA ASP A 12 -55.64 16.43 -2.34
C ASP A 12 -54.69 17.51 -2.90
N VAL A 13 -54.75 17.76 -4.20
CA VAL A 13 -54.03 18.83 -4.88
C VAL A 13 -55.00 20.00 -5.10
N PRO A 14 -54.74 21.21 -4.59
CA PRO A 14 -55.53 22.39 -4.88
C PRO A 14 -55.23 22.93 -6.30
N ALA A 15 -56.28 23.43 -6.96
CA ALA A 15 -56.29 23.97 -8.34
C ALA A 15 -55.43 25.25 -8.45
N PRO A 16 -54.85 25.52 -9.62
CA PRO A 16 -53.96 26.68 -9.82
C PRO A 16 -54.76 27.97 -10.01
N SER A 17 -54.24 29.04 -9.39
CA SER A 17 -54.71 30.43 -9.55
C SER A 17 -54.31 31.01 -10.89
N PRO A 18 -55.11 31.93 -11.46
CA PRO A 18 -54.81 32.50 -12.77
C PRO A 18 -53.64 33.45 -12.79
N ALA A 19 -52.84 33.41 -13.87
CA ALA A 19 -51.63 34.18 -14.09
C ALA A 19 -51.91 35.70 -14.32
N PRO A 20 -51.04 36.59 -13.83
CA PRO A 20 -51.12 38.01 -14.13
C PRO A 20 -50.62 38.31 -15.55
N SER A 21 -51.29 39.31 -16.17
CA SER A 21 -51.05 39.85 -17.52
C SER A 21 -49.62 40.36 -17.69
N ALA A 22 -49.01 40.04 -18.85
CA ALA A 22 -47.65 40.42 -19.22
C ALA A 22 -47.50 41.93 -19.50
N ALA A 23 -46.43 42.52 -18.91
CA ALA A 23 -45.96 43.84 -19.28
C ALA A 23 -45.10 43.81 -20.58
N PRO A 24 -45.01 44.88 -21.34
CA PRO A 24 -44.31 44.86 -22.66
C PRO A 24 -42.78 44.73 -22.48
N THR A 25 -42.22 43.88 -23.31
CA THR A 25 -40.80 43.53 -23.37
C THR A 25 -39.99 44.68 -24.01
N PRO A 26 -38.87 45.11 -23.41
CA PRO A 26 -37.93 46.04 -24.05
C PRO A 26 -37.14 45.31 -25.17
N PRO A 27 -36.63 46.05 -26.20
CA PRO A 27 -35.94 45.47 -27.33
C PRO A 27 -34.65 44.74 -26.92
N ALA A 28 -34.48 43.52 -27.45
CA ALA A 28 -33.33 42.65 -27.20
C ALA A 28 -32.04 43.27 -27.75
N THR A 29 -31.15 43.68 -26.88
CA THR A 29 -29.76 43.97 -27.26
C THR A 29 -29.04 42.61 -27.46
N ASN A 30 -28.66 42.31 -28.69
CA ASN A 30 -27.84 41.14 -29.01
C ASN A 30 -26.44 41.32 -28.42
N VAL A 31 -26.26 40.92 -27.16
CA VAL A 31 -24.94 40.69 -26.57
C VAL A 31 -24.53 39.28 -27.05
N GLN A 32 -23.64 39.19 -28.04
CA GLN A 32 -22.93 37.97 -28.36
C GLN A 32 -22.13 37.58 -27.11
N ILE A 33 -22.69 36.66 -26.33
CA ILE A 33 -21.93 35.96 -25.29
C ILE A 33 -20.93 35.08 -26.02
N GLN A 34 -19.68 35.51 -26.11
CA GLN A 34 -18.59 34.64 -26.53
C GLN A 34 -18.59 33.45 -25.59
N ALA A 35 -18.98 32.28 -26.10
CA ALA A 35 -18.96 31.06 -25.33
C ALA A 35 -17.53 30.84 -24.81
N THR A 36 -17.37 30.86 -23.51
CA THR A 36 -16.11 30.45 -22.86
C THR A 36 -15.74 29.07 -23.40
N PRO A 37 -14.53 28.86 -23.93
CA PRO A 37 -14.12 27.54 -24.41
C PRO A 37 -14.42 26.51 -23.35
N ALA A 38 -15.09 25.41 -23.72
CA ALA A 38 -15.33 24.32 -22.79
C ALA A 38 -13.98 23.90 -22.18
N PRO A 39 -13.89 23.71 -20.86
CA PRO A 39 -12.65 23.26 -20.24
C PRO A 39 -12.20 21.98 -20.92
N ALA A 40 -10.90 21.87 -21.22
CA ALA A 40 -10.33 20.68 -21.83
C ALA A 40 -10.75 19.44 -21.00
N PRO A 41 -11.14 18.34 -21.65
CA PRO A 41 -11.59 17.15 -20.92
C PRO A 41 -10.50 16.74 -19.94
N ALA A 42 -10.86 16.60 -18.68
CA ALA A 42 -9.95 16.16 -17.62
C ALA A 42 -9.29 14.83 -18.04
N ARG A 43 -7.98 14.71 -17.85
CA ARG A 43 -7.29 13.44 -18.12
C ARG A 43 -7.96 12.35 -17.31
N ARG A 44 -8.25 11.22 -17.95
CA ARG A 44 -8.86 10.09 -17.25
C ARG A 44 -7.91 9.58 -16.16
N ALA A 45 -8.37 9.59 -14.91
CA ALA A 45 -7.72 8.96 -13.81
C ALA A 45 -7.84 7.43 -13.86
N LEU A 46 -6.97 6.74 -13.15
CA LEU A 46 -7.13 5.31 -12.87
C LEU A 46 -8.37 5.09 -11.99
N PRO A 47 -9.01 3.90 -12.00
CA PRO A 47 -10.08 3.59 -11.06
C PRO A 47 -9.63 3.87 -9.64
N ALA A 48 -10.45 4.60 -8.90
CA ALA A 48 -10.27 4.74 -7.47
C ALA A 48 -10.82 3.48 -6.78
N PRO A 49 -10.31 3.11 -5.60
CA PRO A 49 -10.96 2.14 -4.73
C PRO A 49 -12.40 2.57 -4.41
N LEU A 50 -13.18 1.68 -3.75
CA LEU A 50 -14.60 1.84 -3.45
C LEU A 50 -15.01 3.18 -2.88
N ASP A 51 -14.10 3.82 -2.16
CA ASP A 51 -14.30 5.12 -1.55
C ASP A 51 -13.02 5.95 -1.71
N PRO A 52 -13.10 7.21 -2.17
CA PRO A 52 -11.94 8.11 -2.18
C PRO A 52 -11.36 8.37 -0.78
N ILE A 53 -12.04 7.99 0.29
CA ILE A 53 -11.52 8.00 1.66
C ILE A 53 -10.49 6.88 1.89
N PHE A 54 -10.53 5.80 1.11
CA PHE A 54 -9.47 4.80 1.06
C PHE A 54 -8.52 5.15 -0.07
N PRO A 55 -7.38 5.75 0.22
CA PRO A 55 -6.33 5.85 -0.78
C PRO A 55 -5.93 4.44 -1.19
N SER A 56 -5.97 4.18 -2.48
CA SER A 56 -5.43 2.96 -3.04
C SER A 56 -3.94 2.92 -2.74
N SER A 57 -3.44 1.84 -2.25
CA SER A 57 -2.04 1.45 -2.13
C SER A 57 -1.03 2.60 -2.02
N ASP A 58 0.13 2.37 -1.49
CA ASP A 58 1.26 3.33 -1.48
C ASP A 58 1.88 3.51 -2.87
N PHE A 59 1.05 3.55 -3.92
CA PHE A 59 1.52 3.73 -5.28
C PHE A 59 2.50 4.89 -5.35
N PRO A 60 3.71 4.70 -5.86
CA PRO A 60 4.74 5.70 -5.81
C PRO A 60 4.37 6.93 -6.63
N GLY A 61 4.23 8.06 -5.94
CA GLY A 61 3.95 9.36 -6.53
C GLY A 61 2.49 9.60 -6.94
N PRO A 62 2.19 10.78 -7.46
CA PRO A 62 0.85 11.17 -7.84
C PRO A 62 0.38 10.40 -9.07
N THR A 63 -0.88 9.98 -9.11
CA THR A 63 -1.50 9.44 -10.31
C THR A 63 -1.69 10.56 -11.34
N ILE A 64 -1.11 10.42 -12.53
CA ILE A 64 -1.11 11.45 -13.56
C ILE A 64 -2.53 11.77 -14.01
N GLY A 65 -2.94 13.03 -13.82
CA GLY A 65 -4.25 13.56 -14.15
C GLY A 65 -5.27 13.51 -13.02
N VAL A 66 -4.88 13.10 -11.83
CA VAL A 66 -5.69 13.18 -10.61
C VAL A 66 -5.31 14.44 -9.83
N PRO A 67 -6.28 15.23 -9.35
CA PRO A 67 -5.99 16.38 -8.47
C PRO A 67 -5.30 15.92 -7.18
N ASN A 68 -4.36 16.72 -6.70
CA ASN A 68 -3.71 16.46 -5.43
C ASN A 68 -4.72 16.58 -4.28
N ASP A 69 -4.52 15.77 -3.24
CA ASP A 69 -5.25 15.91 -1.99
C ASP A 69 -4.92 17.27 -1.33
N THR A 70 -5.96 17.98 -0.90
CA THR A 70 -5.86 19.29 -0.25
C THR A 70 -6.38 19.28 1.18
N THR A 71 -6.49 18.12 1.80
CA THR A 71 -6.90 17.97 3.21
C THR A 71 -5.94 18.76 4.11
N VAL A 72 -6.50 19.59 4.98
CA VAL A 72 -5.74 20.37 5.95
C VAL A 72 -5.83 19.68 7.31
N TYR A 73 -4.75 19.04 7.70
CA TYR A 73 -4.63 18.34 8.97
C TYR A 73 -4.35 19.29 10.15
N ALA A 74 -4.53 18.81 11.36
CA ALA A 74 -4.36 19.63 12.57
C ALA A 74 -2.94 20.20 12.70
N LEU A 75 -1.91 19.39 12.43
CA LEU A 75 -0.51 19.81 12.45
C LEU A 75 -0.24 20.87 11.37
N GLN A 76 -0.72 20.68 10.15
CA GLN A 76 -0.62 21.65 9.07
C GLN A 76 -1.23 22.99 9.47
N LYS A 77 -2.42 22.96 10.07
CA LYS A 77 -3.12 24.17 10.52
C LYS A 77 -2.39 24.88 11.67
N ALA A 78 -1.79 24.10 12.58
CA ALA A 78 -1.01 24.67 13.70
C ALA A 78 0.27 25.36 13.21
N LEU A 79 0.98 24.77 12.24
CA LEU A 79 2.22 25.31 11.69
C LEU A 79 1.97 26.44 10.67
N PHE A 80 0.90 26.31 9.89
CA PHE A 80 0.55 27.23 8.80
C PHE A 80 -0.95 27.57 8.86
N PRO A 81 -1.37 28.50 9.74
CA PRO A 81 -2.79 28.79 10.01
C PRO A 81 -3.62 29.17 8.76
N ASN A 82 -2.98 29.72 7.74
CA ASN A 82 -3.62 30.15 6.49
C ASN A 82 -3.47 29.13 5.36
N SER A 83 -3.01 27.91 5.65
CA SER A 83 -2.87 26.85 4.64
C SER A 83 -4.23 26.43 4.11
N ASN A 84 -4.31 26.28 2.79
CA ASN A 84 -5.45 25.72 2.07
C ASN A 84 -5.19 24.28 1.58
N GLY A 85 -4.16 23.61 2.11
CA GLY A 85 -3.77 22.27 1.70
C GLY A 85 -2.98 22.19 0.39
N GLN A 86 -2.75 23.32 -0.27
CA GLN A 86 -1.91 23.37 -1.47
C GLN A 86 -0.43 23.61 -1.12
N GLY A 87 0.46 23.22 -2.02
CA GLY A 87 1.90 23.38 -1.84
C GLY A 87 2.51 22.38 -0.87
N ILE A 88 3.32 22.85 0.08
CA ILE A 88 3.95 21.99 1.08
C ILE A 88 2.94 21.64 2.16
N ARG A 89 2.81 20.35 2.43
CA ARG A 89 1.95 19.77 3.47
C ARG A 89 2.79 19.14 4.54
N VAL A 90 2.37 19.30 5.80
CA VAL A 90 2.99 18.68 6.98
C VAL A 90 1.88 18.03 7.78
N TYR A 91 1.91 16.71 7.88
CA TYR A 91 0.90 15.91 8.56
C TYR A 91 1.46 14.56 8.97
N GLY A 92 0.68 13.79 9.66
CA GLY A 92 1.06 12.46 10.05
C GLY A 92 -0.10 11.69 10.66
N TRP A 93 0.22 10.51 11.16
CA TRP A 93 -0.71 9.68 11.91
C TRP A 93 -0.02 8.93 13.02
N ALA A 94 -0.82 8.55 14.00
CA ALA A 94 -0.46 7.57 15.02
C ALA A 94 -1.35 6.35 14.84
N ASP A 95 -0.73 5.17 14.75
CA ASP A 95 -1.37 3.88 14.71
C ASP A 95 -1.01 3.10 15.98
N ILE A 96 -2.05 2.71 16.73
CA ILE A 96 -1.92 1.96 17.97
C ILE A 96 -2.80 0.72 17.86
N GLY A 97 -2.18 -0.43 17.94
CA GLY A 97 -2.88 -1.68 17.74
C GLY A 97 -2.36 -2.83 18.59
N GLY A 98 -2.93 -3.99 18.38
CA GLY A 98 -2.48 -5.22 19.02
C GLY A 98 -3.23 -6.44 18.54
N VAL A 99 -2.63 -7.60 18.77
CA VAL A 99 -3.17 -8.90 18.39
C VAL A 99 -3.27 -9.79 19.61
N ALA A 100 -4.48 -10.26 19.90
CA ALA A 100 -4.70 -11.40 20.79
C ALA A 100 -4.64 -12.69 19.95
N SER A 101 -3.77 -13.62 20.31
CA SER A 101 -3.53 -14.83 19.53
C SER A 101 -3.53 -16.09 20.38
N THR A 102 -3.88 -17.21 19.75
CA THR A 102 -3.64 -18.54 20.31
C THR A 102 -2.15 -18.89 20.39
N SER A 103 -1.30 -18.22 19.58
CA SER A 103 0.15 -18.23 19.75
C SER A 103 0.52 -17.29 20.90
N GLN A 104 1.29 -17.81 21.88
CA GLN A 104 1.57 -17.07 23.12
C GLN A 104 2.86 -16.26 23.04
N HIS A 105 3.82 -16.67 22.23
CA HIS A 105 5.18 -16.10 22.20
C HIS A 105 5.44 -15.32 20.92
N SER A 106 4.90 -15.77 19.79
CA SER A 106 5.08 -15.11 18.51
C SER A 106 4.01 -15.53 17.51
N THR A 107 3.49 -14.60 16.75
CA THR A 107 2.59 -14.85 15.62
C THR A 107 3.33 -15.10 14.31
N TYR A 108 4.69 -14.94 14.29
CA TYR A 108 5.47 -15.20 13.08
C TYR A 108 5.09 -16.57 12.46
N PRO A 109 4.97 -16.71 11.14
CA PRO A 109 5.45 -15.83 10.08
C PRO A 109 4.55 -14.64 9.69
N MET A 110 3.47 -14.35 10.41
CA MET A 110 2.78 -13.07 10.28
C MET A 110 3.74 -11.95 10.69
N THR A 111 4.06 -11.02 9.78
CA THR A 111 4.92 -9.88 10.05
C THR A 111 4.12 -8.70 10.64
N TYR A 112 4.77 -7.59 10.94
CA TYR A 112 4.21 -6.40 11.59
C TYR A 112 3.67 -6.68 13.01
N ASN A 113 2.77 -7.61 13.18
CA ASN A 113 2.11 -7.97 14.44
C ASN A 113 2.73 -9.21 15.11
N THR A 114 4.05 -9.33 15.13
CA THR A 114 4.76 -10.54 15.62
C THR A 114 4.68 -10.78 17.11
N ASP A 115 4.33 -9.75 17.88
CA ASP A 115 4.34 -9.78 19.34
C ASP A 115 2.89 -9.87 19.85
N PRO A 116 2.36 -11.08 20.11
CA PRO A 116 0.96 -11.27 20.49
C PRO A 116 0.67 -10.85 21.93
N ASN A 117 -0.62 -10.60 22.19
CA ASN A 117 -1.18 -10.34 23.52
C ASN A 117 -0.64 -9.07 24.20
N MET A 118 -0.24 -8.09 23.39
CA MET A 118 0.15 -6.76 23.85
C MET A 118 -0.37 -5.68 22.91
N ILE A 119 -0.42 -4.45 23.41
CA ILE A 119 -0.77 -3.26 22.64
C ILE A 119 0.52 -2.50 22.35
N ASN A 120 0.70 -2.10 21.12
CA ASN A 120 1.87 -1.42 20.61
C ASN A 120 1.50 -0.10 19.92
N MET A 121 2.45 0.79 19.81
CA MET A 121 2.44 1.85 18.81
C MET A 121 3.10 1.28 17.54
N ASP A 122 2.30 0.96 16.56
CA ASP A 122 2.77 0.34 15.33
C ASP A 122 3.46 1.39 14.46
N GLN A 123 2.81 2.53 14.23
CA GLN A 123 3.35 3.63 13.46
C GLN A 123 3.06 4.99 14.10
N LEU A 124 4.08 5.80 14.25
CA LEU A 124 4.00 7.24 14.39
C LEU A 124 4.70 7.84 13.17
N ILE A 125 3.93 8.37 12.24
CA ILE A 125 4.46 8.94 10.99
C ILE A 125 4.43 10.46 11.06
N LEU A 126 5.53 11.08 10.62
CA LEU A 126 5.57 12.48 10.23
C LEU A 126 5.92 12.56 8.75
N ARG A 127 4.98 13.10 7.95
CA ARG A 127 5.13 13.31 6.51
C ARG A 127 5.25 14.79 6.18
N ILE A 128 6.23 15.09 5.33
CA ILE A 128 6.40 16.41 4.72
C ILE A 128 6.44 16.18 3.22
N GLU A 129 5.50 16.76 2.49
CA GLU A 129 5.44 16.56 1.05
C GLU A 129 4.99 17.81 0.29
N ARG A 130 5.37 17.87 -0.96
CA ARG A 130 4.77 18.66 -2.01
C ARG A 130 4.55 17.75 -3.21
N GLN A 131 3.31 17.59 -3.62
CA GLN A 131 3.00 16.83 -4.84
C GLN A 131 3.00 17.77 -6.04
N PRO A 132 3.59 17.38 -7.20
CA PRO A 132 3.47 18.16 -8.42
C PRO A 132 2.04 18.13 -8.93
N ASP A 133 1.58 19.23 -9.51
CA ASP A 133 0.29 19.28 -10.20
C ASP A 133 0.37 18.56 -11.54
N THR A 134 -0.19 17.35 -11.59
CA THR A 134 -0.23 16.51 -12.79
C THR A 134 -1.50 16.68 -13.62
N THR A 135 -2.43 17.53 -13.21
CA THR A 135 -3.66 17.83 -13.95
C THR A 135 -3.43 18.81 -15.09
N GLN A 136 -2.46 19.74 -14.92
CA GLN A 136 -2.06 20.70 -15.93
C GLN A 136 -1.19 20.05 -17.03
N THR A 137 -1.09 20.68 -18.22
CA THR A 137 -0.42 20.11 -19.39
C THR A 137 0.62 21.03 -20.02
N ASP A 138 0.87 22.19 -19.46
CA ASP A 138 1.62 23.28 -20.07
C ASP A 138 3.05 23.43 -19.53
N ARG A 139 3.29 23.12 -18.25
CA ARG A 139 4.59 23.34 -17.60
C ARG A 139 5.08 22.12 -16.80
N ALA A 140 6.40 22.02 -16.68
CA ALA A 140 6.99 21.09 -15.71
C ALA A 140 6.67 21.58 -14.29
N ASP A 141 6.49 20.62 -13.37
CA ASP A 141 6.34 20.89 -11.95
C ASP A 141 7.18 19.89 -11.13
N TRP A 142 7.46 20.23 -9.89
CA TRP A 142 8.31 19.43 -9.02
C TRP A 142 7.60 19.06 -7.72
N GLY A 143 8.10 18.05 -7.07
CA GLY A 143 7.61 17.62 -5.78
C GLY A 143 8.65 16.89 -4.98
N PHE A 144 8.29 16.52 -3.77
CA PHE A 144 9.06 15.63 -2.91
C PHE A 144 8.15 15.01 -1.87
N ARG A 145 8.60 13.88 -1.29
CA ARG A 145 7.99 13.29 -0.10
C ARG A 145 9.07 12.80 0.85
N LEU A 146 8.87 13.13 2.13
CA LEU A 146 9.65 12.62 3.25
C LEU A 146 8.65 12.03 4.26
N SER A 147 8.68 10.72 4.46
CA SER A 147 7.87 10.02 5.46
C SER A 147 8.80 9.38 6.49
N ASN A 148 8.66 9.83 7.73
CA ASN A 148 9.50 9.41 8.84
C ASN A 148 8.67 8.57 9.79
N LEU A 149 9.00 7.29 9.91
CA LEU A 149 8.33 6.32 10.75
C LEU A 149 9.07 6.15 12.07
N TYR A 150 8.35 6.17 13.18
CA TYR A 150 8.78 5.67 14.48
C TYR A 150 7.71 4.72 15.00
N GLY A 151 8.09 3.51 15.41
CA GLY A 151 7.16 2.50 15.88
C GLY A 151 7.75 1.10 15.80
N ILE A 152 6.94 0.08 16.07
CA ILE A 152 7.40 -1.32 15.93
C ILE A 152 7.53 -1.76 14.48
N ASP A 153 6.77 -1.15 13.57
CA ASP A 153 6.75 -1.49 12.15
C ASP A 153 8.04 -1.15 11.44
N TYR A 154 8.91 -0.28 12.03
CA TYR A 154 10.22 -0.01 11.45
C TYR A 154 11.02 -1.29 11.18
N ARG A 155 10.76 -2.36 11.93
CA ARG A 155 11.42 -3.66 11.79
C ARG A 155 11.21 -4.28 10.42
N TRP A 156 10.09 -3.96 9.78
CA TRP A 156 9.65 -4.51 8.50
C TRP A 156 9.85 -3.54 7.35
N THR A 157 9.76 -2.23 7.61
CA THR A 157 9.94 -1.20 6.58
C THR A 157 11.41 -0.87 6.33
N THR A 158 12.30 -1.09 7.31
CA THR A 158 13.69 -0.65 7.22
C THR A 158 14.45 -1.36 6.11
N ALA A 159 15.26 -0.61 5.37
CA ALA A 159 16.08 -1.13 4.29
C ALA A 159 17.56 -1.11 4.68
N GLN A 160 18.34 -2.06 4.14
CA GLN A 160 19.78 -2.15 4.37
C GLN A 160 20.49 -0.86 3.93
N GLY A 161 21.19 -0.22 4.87
CA GLY A 161 21.87 1.06 4.67
C GLY A 161 21.06 2.29 5.13
N TYR A 162 19.79 2.12 5.58
CA TYR A 162 18.96 3.16 6.17
C TYR A 162 18.69 2.87 7.66
N PHE A 163 19.70 3.11 8.52
CA PHE A 163 19.59 2.88 9.98
C PHE A 163 19.20 1.44 10.39
N SER A 164 19.32 0.48 9.51
CA SER A 164 18.97 -0.92 9.74
C SER A 164 19.76 -1.59 10.88
N ASN A 165 20.91 -1.02 11.25
CA ASN A 165 21.70 -1.46 12.40
C ASN A 165 20.95 -1.35 13.75
N GLN A 166 19.85 -0.60 13.84
CA GLN A 166 18.99 -0.54 15.01
C GLN A 166 18.42 -1.92 15.37
N LEU A 167 18.12 -2.75 14.36
CA LEU A 167 17.64 -4.13 14.55
C LEU A 167 18.61 -5.01 15.32
N LEU A 168 19.89 -4.63 15.40
CA LEU A 168 20.95 -5.32 16.15
C LEU A 168 21.12 -4.81 17.56
N GLY A 169 20.43 -3.72 17.92
CA GLY A 169 20.50 -3.11 19.25
C GLY A 169 19.82 -3.95 20.33
N LYS A 170 20.07 -3.59 21.61
CA LYS A 170 19.48 -4.29 22.75
C LYS A 170 17.97 -4.08 22.88
N ASN A 171 17.48 -2.89 22.59
CA ASN A 171 16.06 -2.55 22.63
C ASN A 171 15.60 -2.20 21.21
N ARG A 172 15.25 -3.21 20.46
CA ARG A 172 14.92 -3.13 19.03
C ARG A 172 13.43 -3.25 18.72
N LEU A 173 12.58 -3.24 19.73
CA LEU A 173 11.13 -3.30 19.53
C LEU A 173 10.64 -2.03 18.82
N TYR A 174 11.10 -0.87 19.28
CA TYR A 174 10.80 0.43 18.70
C TYR A 174 12.03 1.02 18.01
N GLY A 175 11.84 1.63 16.86
CA GLY A 175 12.91 2.27 16.12
C GLY A 175 12.41 3.26 15.09
N TYR A 176 13.33 3.79 14.28
CA TYR A 176 13.11 4.83 13.31
C TYR A 176 13.47 4.37 11.90
N ASP A 177 12.62 4.70 10.92
CA ASP A 177 12.90 4.48 9.51
C ASP A 177 12.41 5.67 8.65
N PRO A 178 13.27 6.30 7.81
CA PRO A 178 12.85 7.22 6.77
C PRO A 178 12.28 6.43 5.58
N VAL A 179 11.08 5.87 5.74
CA VAL A 179 10.47 4.88 4.84
C VAL A 179 10.30 5.39 3.41
N GLU A 180 10.06 6.69 3.23
CA GLU A 180 10.05 7.36 1.95
C GLU A 180 10.92 8.62 2.00
N ALA A 181 11.80 8.78 1.01
CA ALA A 181 12.64 9.97 0.87
C ALA A 181 12.98 10.16 -0.61
N TYR A 182 12.13 10.87 -1.36
CA TYR A 182 12.34 11.06 -2.80
C TYR A 182 11.91 12.44 -3.28
N GLY A 183 12.57 12.90 -4.36
CA GLY A 183 12.16 14.03 -5.16
C GLY A 183 11.37 13.60 -6.39
N MET A 184 10.54 14.47 -6.93
CA MET A 184 9.71 14.25 -8.11
C MET A 184 9.85 15.39 -9.12
N VAL A 185 9.80 15.04 -10.42
CA VAL A 185 9.64 16.00 -11.50
C VAL A 185 8.52 15.52 -12.43
N TYR A 186 7.52 16.36 -12.62
CA TYR A 186 6.47 16.14 -13.60
C TYR A 186 6.80 16.81 -14.93
N ILE A 187 6.71 16.06 -16.01
CA ILE A 187 6.99 16.50 -17.40
C ILE A 187 5.73 16.25 -18.23
N PRO A 188 4.89 17.28 -18.49
CA PRO A 188 3.58 17.10 -19.12
C PRO A 188 3.66 16.68 -20.59
N ARG A 189 4.76 17.00 -21.29
CA ARG A 189 4.91 16.76 -22.74
C ARG A 189 5.50 15.41 -23.11
N LEU A 190 5.91 14.60 -22.15
CA LEU A 190 6.40 13.24 -22.40
C LEU A 190 5.25 12.25 -22.20
N GLY A 191 4.79 11.63 -23.30
CA GLY A 191 3.52 10.90 -23.34
C GLY A 191 2.32 11.82 -23.06
N GLN A 192 1.39 11.36 -22.26
CA GLN A 192 0.32 12.18 -21.67
C GLN A 192 0.68 12.68 -20.26
N GLY A 193 1.96 12.84 -19.99
CA GLY A 193 2.60 13.22 -18.73
C GLY A 193 3.47 12.09 -18.18
N THR A 194 4.60 12.48 -17.64
CA THR A 194 5.55 11.59 -16.96
C THR A 194 5.92 12.19 -15.61
N VAL A 195 5.91 11.38 -14.57
CA VAL A 195 6.50 11.70 -13.26
C VAL A 195 7.78 10.89 -13.13
N LEU A 196 8.88 11.58 -12.90
CA LEU A 196 10.17 10.99 -12.57
C LEU A 196 10.39 11.13 -11.07
N GLN A 197 10.66 10.01 -10.38
CA GLN A 197 10.99 9.95 -8.96
C GLN A 197 12.45 9.56 -8.78
N ILE A 198 13.11 10.18 -7.81
CA ILE A 198 14.52 9.91 -7.49
C ILE A 198 14.66 9.86 -5.97
N GLY A 199 15.07 8.72 -5.44
CA GLY A 199 15.23 8.49 -4.01
C GLY A 199 14.69 7.14 -3.55
N ARG A 200 14.31 7.04 -2.26
CA ARG A 200 13.69 5.86 -1.67
C ARG A 200 12.17 5.98 -1.74
N TYR A 201 11.53 5.03 -2.37
CA TYR A 201 10.09 4.94 -2.55
C TYR A 201 9.59 3.52 -2.24
N ILE A 202 8.29 3.38 -1.96
CA ILE A 202 7.65 2.09 -1.73
C ILE A 202 7.53 1.36 -3.06
N SER A 203 7.70 0.05 -3.04
CA SER A 203 7.61 -0.85 -4.20
C SER A 203 6.25 -0.70 -4.91
N PRO A 204 6.22 -0.61 -6.27
CA PRO A 204 5.01 -0.18 -6.97
C PRO A 204 3.79 -1.09 -6.93
N PRO A 205 3.88 -2.42 -6.95
CA PRO A 205 2.73 -3.23 -7.33
C PRO A 205 2.09 -3.99 -6.17
N ASP A 206 1.55 -3.32 -5.16
CA ASP A 206 0.84 -4.02 -4.10
C ASP A 206 -0.57 -3.47 -3.92
N ILE A 207 -1.53 -4.34 -3.59
CA ILE A 207 -2.84 -3.95 -3.10
C ILE A 207 -2.80 -3.61 -1.62
N GLU A 208 -1.83 -4.16 -0.89
CA GLU A 208 -1.53 -3.79 0.49
C GLU A 208 -0.46 -2.71 0.53
N ALA A 209 -0.45 -1.96 1.61
CA ALA A 209 0.48 -0.86 1.82
C ALA A 209 1.28 -1.06 3.12
N GLN A 210 2.53 -0.62 3.13
CA GLN A 210 3.33 -0.57 4.37
C GLN A 210 2.78 0.44 5.37
N LEU A 211 2.09 1.45 4.88
CA LEU A 211 1.60 2.56 5.69
C LEU A 211 0.14 2.30 6.09
N ALA A 212 -0.09 2.22 7.38
CA ALA A 212 -1.33 1.74 7.99
C ALA A 212 -2.63 2.36 7.46
N PRO A 213 -2.75 3.68 7.21
CA PRO A 213 -3.99 4.27 6.72
C PRO A 213 -4.42 3.79 5.34
N ASN A 214 -3.53 3.16 4.58
CA ASN A 214 -3.76 2.73 3.20
C ASN A 214 -4.21 1.27 3.10
N ASN A 215 -4.50 0.61 4.22
CA ASN A 215 -4.97 -0.76 4.26
C ASN A 215 -6.41 -0.88 4.75
N PHE A 216 -7.16 -1.84 4.21
CA PHE A 216 -8.52 -2.17 4.64
C PHE A 216 -8.54 -2.99 5.93
N LEU A 217 -7.48 -3.73 6.22
CA LEU A 217 -7.32 -4.57 7.41
C LEU A 217 -6.13 -4.10 8.23
N TYR A 218 -6.13 -4.47 9.51
CA TYR A 218 -5.01 -4.18 10.40
C TYR A 218 -3.79 -5.06 10.06
N SER A 219 -3.99 -6.37 9.92
CA SER A 219 -2.90 -7.28 9.58
C SER A 219 -2.64 -7.35 8.08
N HIS A 220 -1.38 -7.58 7.71
CA HIS A 220 -0.99 -7.89 6.34
C HIS A 220 -1.23 -9.37 6.00
N SER A 221 -1.35 -9.71 4.71
CA SER A 221 -1.37 -11.08 4.25
C SER A 221 0.00 -11.73 4.39
N ILE A 222 0.04 -13.06 4.52
CA ILE A 222 1.30 -13.80 4.42
C ILE A 222 1.97 -13.61 3.05
N PHE A 223 1.19 -13.22 2.05
CA PHE A 223 1.66 -12.89 0.72
C PHE A 223 2.52 -11.61 0.76
N PHE A 224 2.01 -10.52 1.35
CA PHE A 224 2.71 -9.24 1.48
C PHE A 224 3.93 -9.34 2.43
N ASP A 225 3.86 -10.18 3.45
CA ASP A 225 4.88 -10.31 4.49
C ASP A 225 6.29 -10.64 3.94
N PHE A 226 6.41 -11.11 2.71
CA PHE A 226 7.66 -11.64 2.16
C PHE A 226 8.05 -11.12 0.79
N ASP A 227 7.40 -10.08 0.29
CA ASP A 227 7.77 -9.43 -0.97
C ASP A 227 8.79 -8.27 -0.79
N ALA A 228 8.92 -7.38 -1.77
CA ALA A 228 9.80 -6.22 -1.74
C ALA A 228 9.05 -5.01 -1.20
N TYR A 229 9.55 -4.38 -0.13
CA TYR A 229 8.86 -3.24 0.49
C TYR A 229 9.28 -1.89 -0.06
N THR A 230 10.59 -1.62 -0.16
CA THR A 230 11.10 -0.34 -0.65
C THR A 230 12.19 -0.52 -1.69
N GLN A 231 12.37 0.50 -2.51
CA GLN A 231 13.42 0.56 -3.52
C GLN A 231 14.05 1.95 -3.50
N THR A 232 15.36 2.02 -3.77
CA THR A 232 16.07 3.29 -3.85
C THR A 232 16.72 3.43 -5.21
N GLY A 233 16.27 4.40 -5.99
CA GLY A 233 16.73 4.58 -7.36
C GLY A 233 16.00 5.67 -8.11
N VAL A 234 15.76 5.41 -9.38
CA VAL A 234 15.03 6.28 -10.30
C VAL A 234 13.87 5.49 -10.89
N LEU A 235 12.67 6.02 -10.76
CA LEU A 235 11.45 5.45 -11.31
C LEU A 235 10.73 6.49 -12.17
N ALA A 236 10.42 6.15 -13.41
CA ALA A 236 9.59 6.95 -14.30
C ALA A 236 8.21 6.30 -14.45
N GLN A 237 7.18 7.07 -14.18
CA GLN A 237 5.79 6.72 -14.47
C GLN A 237 5.31 7.56 -15.64
N THR A 238 4.99 6.93 -16.77
CA THR A 238 4.56 7.61 -17.99
C THR A 238 3.16 7.19 -18.39
N LYS A 239 2.22 8.12 -18.43
CA LYS A 239 0.89 7.89 -18.99
C LYS A 239 0.98 7.93 -20.51
N LEU A 240 0.77 6.78 -21.15
CA LEU A 240 0.85 6.64 -22.61
C LEU A 240 -0.47 6.99 -23.29
N SER A 241 -1.59 6.69 -22.63
CA SER A 241 -2.94 6.96 -23.13
C SER A 241 -3.93 7.09 -21.96
N ASN A 242 -5.20 7.23 -22.26
CA ASN A 242 -6.25 7.17 -21.22
C ASN A 242 -6.39 5.79 -20.57
N TYR A 243 -5.76 4.76 -21.12
CA TYR A 243 -5.89 3.38 -20.67
C TYR A 243 -4.59 2.77 -20.19
N TRP A 244 -3.45 3.27 -20.64
CA TRP A 244 -2.16 2.68 -20.39
C TRP A 244 -1.20 3.64 -19.68
N THR A 245 -0.59 3.14 -18.62
CA THR A 245 0.54 3.79 -17.93
C THR A 245 1.68 2.79 -17.85
N LEU A 246 2.89 3.24 -18.16
CA LEU A 246 4.12 2.45 -18.08
C LEU A 246 4.95 2.97 -16.91
N LEU A 247 5.47 2.03 -16.10
CA LEU A 247 6.47 2.30 -15.07
C LEU A 247 7.76 1.61 -15.46
N PHE A 248 8.85 2.34 -15.44
CA PHE A 248 10.18 1.77 -15.67
C PHE A 248 11.21 2.46 -14.79
N GLY A 249 12.18 1.71 -14.29
CA GLY A 249 13.14 2.24 -13.35
C GLY A 249 14.40 1.40 -13.21
N VAL A 250 15.35 1.98 -12.51
CA VAL A 250 16.58 1.34 -12.06
C VAL A 250 16.82 1.71 -10.61
N ASN A 251 17.10 0.72 -9.78
CA ASN A 251 17.32 0.89 -8.34
C ASN A 251 18.47 0.00 -7.84
N ALA A 252 18.76 0.11 -6.55
CA ALA A 252 19.82 -0.64 -5.88
C ALA A 252 19.47 -2.10 -5.56
N GLY A 253 18.21 -2.49 -5.77
CA GLY A 253 17.62 -3.76 -5.32
C GLY A 253 16.55 -3.54 -4.26
N SER A 254 15.82 -4.61 -3.93
CA SER A 254 14.78 -4.58 -2.92
C SER A 254 15.37 -4.32 -1.53
N ASP A 255 14.80 -3.36 -0.82
CA ASP A 255 15.16 -3.01 0.56
C ASP A 255 16.65 -2.72 0.78
N MET A 256 17.26 -2.02 -0.19
CA MET A 256 18.66 -1.64 -0.17
C MET A 256 18.89 -0.16 -0.51
N ALA A 257 19.85 0.45 0.19
CA ALA A 257 20.42 1.74 -0.20
C ALA A 257 21.53 1.55 -1.25
N PRO A 258 21.72 2.49 -2.21
CA PRO A 258 22.80 2.42 -3.19
C PRO A 258 24.20 2.38 -2.60
N TRP A 259 24.38 2.88 -1.38
CA TRP A 259 25.65 2.85 -0.62
C TRP A 259 25.77 1.62 0.29
N SER A 260 24.81 0.73 0.27
CA SER A 260 24.92 -0.55 0.99
C SER A 260 26.01 -1.42 0.36
N PRO A 261 26.85 -2.11 1.16
CA PRO A 261 27.89 -2.98 0.64
C PRO A 261 27.36 -4.17 -0.17
N VAL A 262 26.06 -4.46 -0.09
CA VAL A 262 25.40 -5.52 -0.87
C VAL A 262 24.79 -5.01 -2.18
N ALA A 263 24.55 -3.71 -2.31
CA ALA A 263 23.95 -3.07 -3.48
C ALA A 263 25.00 -2.81 -4.59
N HIS A 264 25.43 -3.83 -5.29
CA HIS A 264 26.46 -3.68 -6.31
C HIS A 264 26.00 -4.04 -7.73
N ILE A 265 24.78 -4.52 -7.89
CA ILE A 265 24.17 -4.83 -9.19
C ILE A 265 22.91 -3.99 -9.35
N PRO A 266 22.86 -3.09 -10.34
CA PRO A 266 21.64 -2.34 -10.62
C PRO A 266 20.47 -3.26 -10.94
N THR A 267 19.32 -2.96 -10.39
CA THR A 267 18.08 -3.74 -10.51
C THR A 267 17.08 -2.97 -11.36
N GLY A 268 16.51 -3.64 -12.34
CA GLY A 268 15.54 -3.06 -13.27
C GLY A 268 14.09 -3.27 -12.82
N GLN A 269 13.24 -2.32 -13.20
CA GLN A 269 11.79 -2.38 -13.06
C GLN A 269 11.13 -2.10 -14.41
N LEU A 270 10.08 -2.85 -14.74
CA LEU A 270 9.24 -2.61 -15.92
C LEU A 270 7.84 -3.15 -15.65
N LEU A 271 6.89 -2.26 -15.43
CA LEU A 271 5.50 -2.58 -15.16
C LEU A 271 4.59 -1.80 -16.10
N ALA A 272 3.47 -2.38 -16.44
CA ALA A 272 2.44 -1.71 -17.23
C ALA A 272 1.09 -1.78 -16.49
N ARG A 273 0.41 -0.65 -16.43
CA ARG A 273 -0.96 -0.56 -15.91
C ARG A 273 -1.93 -0.33 -17.04
N TRP A 274 -2.96 -1.15 -17.10
CA TRP A 274 -4.09 -0.99 -17.98
C TRP A 274 -5.36 -0.70 -17.18
N VAL A 275 -6.23 0.16 -17.73
CA VAL A 275 -7.54 0.49 -17.16
C VAL A 275 -8.60 0.30 -18.22
N SER A 276 -9.68 -0.41 -17.92
CA SER A 276 -10.78 -0.67 -18.85
C SER A 276 -11.53 0.61 -19.24
N HIS A 277 -12.25 0.59 -20.39
CA HIS A 277 -13.08 1.71 -20.84
C HIS A 277 -14.18 2.09 -19.84
N SER A 278 -14.72 1.09 -19.14
CA SER A 278 -15.74 1.28 -18.12
C SER A 278 -15.19 1.89 -16.82
N ASN A 279 -13.88 1.97 -16.68
CA ASN A 279 -13.19 2.36 -15.44
C ASN A 279 -13.45 1.41 -14.26
N ARG A 280 -13.85 0.16 -14.55
CA ARG A 280 -14.13 -0.84 -13.51
C ARG A 280 -12.99 -1.80 -13.28
N ASP A 281 -12.09 -1.96 -14.25
CA ASP A 281 -10.96 -2.85 -14.15
C ASP A 281 -9.64 -2.07 -14.23
N SER A 282 -8.71 -2.42 -13.38
CA SER A 282 -7.31 -2.00 -13.44
C SER A 282 -6.42 -3.23 -13.29
N ILE A 283 -5.47 -3.39 -14.19
CA ILE A 283 -4.43 -4.43 -14.10
C ILE A 283 -3.08 -3.72 -14.09
N LEU A 284 -2.28 -3.99 -13.08
CA LEU A 284 -0.87 -3.58 -13.02
C LEU A 284 -0.03 -4.85 -12.97
N GLY A 285 0.96 -4.97 -13.84
CA GLY A 285 1.82 -6.14 -13.79
C GLY A 285 3.11 -5.97 -14.57
N GLY A 286 4.05 -6.84 -14.28
CA GLY A 286 5.35 -6.90 -14.91
C GLY A 286 6.46 -7.32 -13.97
N ILE A 287 7.64 -6.79 -14.22
CA ILE A 287 8.86 -7.04 -13.46
C ILE A 287 9.05 -5.90 -12.46
N ASN A 288 9.00 -6.22 -11.17
CA ASN A 288 9.21 -5.25 -10.11
C ASN A 288 10.67 -5.15 -9.66
N SER A 289 11.41 -6.25 -9.71
CA SER A 289 12.82 -6.29 -9.32
C SER A 289 13.51 -7.39 -10.12
N ILE A 290 14.44 -7.04 -11.00
CA ILE A 290 15.24 -8.01 -11.76
C ILE A 290 16.63 -7.47 -12.05
N ASN A 291 17.64 -8.34 -11.89
CA ASN A 291 19.01 -8.08 -12.30
C ASN A 291 19.70 -9.37 -12.78
N SER A 292 20.99 -9.25 -13.14
CA SER A 292 21.78 -10.40 -13.64
C SER A 292 22.36 -11.28 -12.52
N GLY A 293 22.31 -10.83 -11.26
CA GLY A 293 22.91 -11.53 -10.12
C GLY A 293 21.92 -12.45 -9.42
N GLY A 294 20.91 -11.86 -8.79
CA GLY A 294 19.93 -12.59 -7.98
C GLY A 294 20.54 -13.38 -6.83
N GLN A 295 21.74 -13.01 -6.38
CA GLN A 295 22.49 -13.74 -5.38
C GLN A 295 22.36 -13.12 -4.00
N PHE A 296 22.23 -13.98 -3.02
CA PHE A 296 22.28 -13.59 -1.62
C PHE A 296 23.67 -13.04 -1.25
N LYS A 297 23.71 -12.00 -0.43
CA LYS A 297 24.93 -11.40 0.12
C LYS A 297 24.93 -11.48 1.63
N THR A 298 26.09 -11.75 2.19
CA THR A 298 26.28 -11.74 3.65
C THR A 298 26.98 -10.45 4.07
N ILE A 299 26.58 -9.95 5.22
CA ILE A 299 27.13 -8.77 5.86
C ILE A 299 27.56 -9.15 7.27
N ASP A 300 28.80 -8.82 7.64
CA ASP A 300 29.30 -8.98 9.01
C ASP A 300 29.04 -7.69 9.82
N PHE A 301 28.28 -7.82 10.90
CA PHE A 301 28.08 -6.76 11.88
C PHE A 301 28.66 -7.19 13.23
N GLY A 302 29.95 -6.93 13.43
CA GLY A 302 30.60 -7.21 14.71
C GLY A 302 30.65 -8.69 15.10
N GLY A 303 30.88 -9.57 14.13
CA GLY A 303 30.95 -11.01 14.31
C GLY A 303 29.62 -11.76 14.17
N VAL A 304 28.54 -11.03 13.85
CA VAL A 304 27.25 -11.64 13.51
C VAL A 304 27.01 -11.49 12.01
N MET A 305 26.91 -12.62 11.34
CA MET A 305 26.64 -12.66 9.89
C MET A 305 25.12 -12.53 9.66
N TYR A 306 24.75 -11.54 8.86
CA TYR A 306 23.41 -11.35 8.36
C TYR A 306 23.41 -11.52 6.86
N GLY A 307 22.33 -12.13 6.35
CA GLY A 307 22.10 -12.19 4.93
C GLY A 307 21.17 -11.07 4.49
N HIS A 308 21.36 -10.62 3.26
CA HIS A 308 20.38 -9.88 2.51
C HIS A 308 20.23 -10.55 1.16
N ASP A 309 19.03 -10.95 0.77
CA ASP A 309 18.83 -11.53 -0.54
C ASP A 309 18.71 -10.44 -1.61
N ASP A 310 19.11 -10.81 -2.80
CA ASP A 310 18.90 -10.02 -3.99
C ASP A 310 17.61 -10.53 -4.64
N LEU A 311 16.50 -10.13 -4.07
CA LEU A 311 15.15 -10.59 -4.40
C LEU A 311 14.80 -10.21 -5.82
N GLN A 312 14.45 -11.21 -6.62
CA GLN A 312 13.90 -11.05 -7.96
C GLN A 312 12.39 -11.26 -7.88
N GLN A 313 11.62 -10.31 -8.42
CA GLN A 313 10.17 -10.28 -8.27
C GLN A 313 9.45 -9.88 -9.54
N SER A 314 8.37 -10.59 -9.85
CA SER A 314 7.36 -10.21 -10.83
C SER A 314 5.98 -10.36 -10.22
N ASN A 315 5.09 -9.38 -10.48
CA ASN A 315 3.75 -9.28 -9.89
C ASN A 315 2.71 -9.03 -10.95
N ILE A 316 1.48 -9.39 -10.63
CA ILE A 316 0.25 -8.96 -11.30
C ILE A 316 -0.79 -8.64 -10.24
N THR A 317 -1.31 -7.42 -10.26
CA THR A 317 -2.47 -6.97 -9.49
C THR A 317 -3.66 -6.73 -10.41
N TRP A 318 -4.85 -7.10 -9.98
CA TRP A 318 -6.10 -6.81 -10.67
C TRP A 318 -7.14 -6.29 -9.69
N THR A 319 -7.74 -5.14 -10.00
CA THR A 319 -8.85 -4.57 -9.25
C THR A 319 -10.09 -4.57 -10.14
N HIS A 320 -11.23 -5.06 -9.63
CA HIS A 320 -12.52 -5.00 -10.29
C HIS A 320 -13.56 -4.33 -9.40
N VAL A 321 -14.17 -3.25 -9.91
CA VAL A 321 -15.24 -2.51 -9.24
C VAL A 321 -16.59 -2.97 -9.77
N PHE A 322 -17.32 -3.80 -9.03
CA PHE A 322 -18.68 -4.25 -9.38
C PHE A 322 -19.67 -3.09 -9.34
N ASN A 323 -19.60 -2.27 -8.30
CA ASN A 323 -20.40 -1.06 -8.10
C ASN A 323 -19.71 -0.15 -7.06
N PRO A 324 -20.21 1.09 -6.80
CA PRO A 324 -19.56 2.01 -5.85
C PRO A 324 -19.48 1.54 -4.40
N GLY A 325 -20.06 0.42 -4.06
CA GLY A 325 -20.00 -0.16 -2.71
C GLY A 325 -19.40 -1.56 -2.66
N PHE A 326 -18.91 -2.11 -3.80
CA PHE A 326 -18.36 -3.46 -3.83
C PHE A 326 -17.26 -3.61 -4.87
N GLN A 327 -16.10 -4.09 -4.45
CA GLN A 327 -14.96 -4.40 -5.32
C GLN A 327 -14.28 -5.70 -4.91
N ASN A 328 -13.45 -6.18 -5.84
CA ASN A 328 -12.50 -7.26 -5.63
C ASN A 328 -11.11 -6.77 -6.02
N GLU A 329 -10.10 -7.13 -5.24
CA GLU A 329 -8.70 -6.92 -5.56
C GLU A 329 -7.95 -8.24 -5.45
N PHE A 330 -7.18 -8.56 -6.47
CA PHE A 330 -6.40 -9.80 -6.54
C PHE A 330 -4.97 -9.49 -6.91
N GLU A 331 -4.04 -10.16 -6.24
CA GLU A 331 -2.61 -10.07 -6.56
C GLU A 331 -1.94 -11.43 -6.53
N THR A 332 -0.92 -11.60 -7.38
CA THR A 332 -0.04 -12.77 -7.40
C THR A 332 1.38 -12.37 -7.74
N TYR A 333 2.36 -13.07 -7.18
CA TYR A 333 3.76 -12.87 -7.49
C TYR A 333 4.52 -14.19 -7.75
N TYR A 334 5.66 -14.01 -8.38
CA TYR A 334 6.73 -14.99 -8.46
C TYR A 334 8.03 -14.37 -7.98
N LEU A 335 8.60 -14.97 -6.92
CA LEU A 335 9.85 -14.55 -6.28
C LEU A 335 10.93 -15.59 -6.51
N TYR A 336 12.19 -15.16 -6.69
CA TYR A 336 13.35 -16.06 -6.67
C TYR A 336 14.63 -15.35 -6.24
N SER A 337 15.57 -16.15 -5.74
CA SER A 337 16.97 -15.77 -5.50
C SER A 337 17.86 -17.00 -5.68
N TYR A 338 19.16 -16.78 -5.81
CA TYR A 338 20.16 -17.87 -5.93
C TYR A 338 21.07 -17.88 -4.72
N ASP A 339 21.46 -19.11 -4.31
CA ASP A 339 22.43 -19.36 -3.25
C ASP A 339 22.09 -18.59 -1.96
N ALA A 340 20.80 -18.58 -1.63
CA ALA A 340 20.25 -17.87 -0.49
C ALA A 340 20.38 -18.71 0.80
N TYR A 341 20.10 -18.06 1.93
CA TYR A 341 19.91 -18.75 3.21
C TYR A 341 18.42 -18.87 3.52
N ALA A 342 18.01 -19.90 4.25
CA ALA A 342 16.65 -20.02 4.76
C ALA A 342 16.30 -18.76 5.57
N GLY A 343 15.08 -18.30 5.45
CA GLY A 343 14.57 -17.09 6.12
C GLY A 343 14.75 -17.16 7.63
N GLY A 344 14.79 -16.00 8.26
CA GLY A 344 15.00 -15.86 9.68
C GLY A 344 14.04 -16.73 10.47
N THR A 345 14.58 -17.68 11.21
CA THR A 345 13.79 -18.38 12.20
C THR A 345 13.62 -17.50 13.43
N ILE A 346 12.49 -17.56 14.05
CA ILE A 346 12.14 -16.85 15.28
C ILE A 346 13.15 -17.11 16.41
N ASN A 347 13.77 -18.27 16.42
CA ASN A 347 14.78 -18.63 17.41
C ASN A 347 15.98 -17.66 17.45
N ASN A 348 16.23 -16.91 16.39
CA ASN A 348 17.25 -15.88 16.36
C ASN A 348 16.72 -14.50 16.80
N GLY A 349 15.42 -14.36 17.04
CA GLY A 349 14.79 -13.14 17.56
C GLY A 349 15.02 -11.92 16.67
N GLN A 350 15.33 -12.09 15.41
CA GLN A 350 15.71 -11.06 14.47
C GLN A 350 14.67 -10.99 13.35
N PRO A 351 13.87 -9.94 13.23
CA PRO A 351 13.32 -9.62 11.95
C PRO A 351 14.49 -9.36 11.00
N MET A 352 14.46 -10.01 9.86
CA MET A 352 15.52 -9.84 8.87
C MET A 352 15.27 -8.55 8.10
N PHE A 353 16.30 -7.89 7.66
CA PHE A 353 16.22 -6.68 6.86
C PHE A 353 15.36 -6.92 5.62
N GLY A 354 14.26 -6.17 5.48
CA GLY A 354 13.40 -6.25 4.30
C GLY A 354 12.79 -7.63 4.06
N GLY A 355 11.99 -8.12 5.02
CA GLY A 355 11.06 -9.24 4.81
C GLY A 355 11.64 -10.58 4.38
N GLY A 356 12.85 -10.93 4.72
CA GLY A 356 13.33 -12.29 4.50
C GLY A 356 14.70 -12.39 3.86
N GLY A 357 15.71 -12.18 4.60
CA GLY A 357 17.06 -12.63 4.30
C GLY A 357 17.53 -13.52 5.45
N GLY A 358 17.99 -14.73 5.19
CA GLY A 358 18.15 -15.71 6.24
C GLY A 358 19.48 -15.69 6.97
N ALA A 359 19.42 -16.01 8.24
CA ALA A 359 20.55 -16.54 9.01
C ALA A 359 20.43 -18.05 9.20
N GLY A 360 19.55 -18.73 8.49
CA GLY A 360 19.30 -20.14 8.56
C GLY A 360 20.27 -20.98 7.71
N THR A 361 19.83 -22.16 7.29
CA THR A 361 20.63 -23.09 6.48
C THR A 361 20.87 -22.53 5.08
N PHE A 362 22.07 -22.70 4.56
CA PHE A 362 22.41 -22.35 3.17
C PHE A 362 21.62 -23.21 2.19
N LEU A 363 21.03 -22.55 1.18
CA LEU A 363 20.18 -23.15 0.16
C LEU A 363 20.86 -23.00 -1.21
N PRO A 364 21.70 -23.96 -1.63
CA PRO A 364 22.40 -23.85 -2.89
C PRO A 364 21.46 -23.86 -4.10
N GLY A 365 21.79 -23.09 -5.13
CA GLY A 365 21.00 -22.95 -6.35
C GLY A 365 19.78 -22.07 -6.17
N ARG A 366 18.81 -22.23 -7.08
CA ARG A 366 17.61 -21.37 -7.11
C ARG A 366 16.62 -21.73 -6.01
N SER A 367 16.22 -20.75 -5.23
CA SER A 367 15.08 -20.78 -4.33
C SER A 367 13.94 -19.92 -4.89
N THR A 368 12.71 -20.35 -4.70
CA THR A 368 11.51 -19.69 -5.23
C THR A 368 10.43 -19.58 -4.18
N ALA A 369 9.61 -18.54 -4.26
CA ALA A 369 8.33 -18.44 -3.56
C ALA A 369 7.26 -17.93 -4.53
N THR A 370 6.03 -18.38 -4.34
CA THR A 370 4.87 -17.95 -5.11
C THR A 370 3.71 -17.72 -4.16
N GLY A 371 2.85 -16.80 -4.49
CA GLY A 371 1.69 -16.53 -3.66
C GLY A 371 0.56 -15.86 -4.43
N ALA A 372 -0.59 -15.78 -3.78
CA ALA A 372 -1.73 -15.01 -4.22
C ALA A 372 -2.52 -14.51 -3.02
N VAL A 373 -3.11 -13.35 -3.17
CA VAL A 373 -4.05 -12.75 -2.22
C VAL A 373 -5.27 -12.23 -2.96
N ASP A 374 -6.43 -12.39 -2.34
CA ASP A 374 -7.71 -11.93 -2.85
C ASP A 374 -8.49 -11.20 -1.77
N TYR A 375 -8.98 -10.01 -2.11
CA TYR A 375 -9.77 -9.15 -1.26
C TYR A 375 -11.17 -8.96 -1.83
N LEU A 376 -12.18 -9.17 -1.00
CA LEU A 376 -13.55 -8.75 -1.27
C LEU A 376 -13.93 -7.66 -0.28
N GLU A 377 -14.28 -6.49 -0.79
CA GLU A 377 -14.53 -5.29 -0.01
C GLU A 377 -15.91 -4.77 -0.25
N TYR A 378 -16.67 -4.62 0.82
CA TYR A 378 -18.06 -4.20 0.76
C TYR A 378 -18.36 -3.04 1.71
N LYS A 379 -18.78 -1.91 1.17
CA LYS A 379 -19.27 -0.74 1.92
C LYS A 379 -20.72 -0.99 2.35
N PHE A 380 -20.92 -1.40 3.58
CA PHE A 380 -22.28 -1.66 4.11
C PHE A 380 -22.90 -0.46 4.81
N ALA A 381 -22.10 0.59 5.11
CA ALA A 381 -22.57 1.85 5.66
C ALA A 381 -21.69 3.02 5.17
N PRO A 382 -22.13 4.29 5.29
CA PRO A 382 -21.36 5.44 4.77
C PRO A 382 -19.94 5.54 5.31
N LYS A 383 -19.68 5.02 6.52
CA LYS A 383 -18.39 5.09 7.22
C LYS A 383 -17.88 3.70 7.62
N ALA A 384 -18.44 2.63 7.09
CA ALA A 384 -18.07 1.28 7.49
C ALA A 384 -17.98 0.34 6.29
N PHE A 385 -16.88 -0.41 6.27
CA PHE A 385 -16.51 -1.36 5.24
C PHE A 385 -16.29 -2.72 5.87
N MET A 386 -16.66 -3.75 5.17
CA MET A 386 -16.42 -5.13 5.48
C MET A 386 -15.42 -5.66 4.48
N THR A 387 -14.36 -6.29 4.97
CA THR A 387 -13.31 -6.87 4.14
C THR A 387 -13.17 -8.34 4.45
N PHE A 388 -13.15 -9.15 3.40
CA PHE A 388 -12.78 -10.55 3.47
C PHE A 388 -11.53 -10.77 2.64
N ARG A 389 -10.47 -11.28 3.26
CA ARG A 389 -9.19 -11.60 2.61
C ARG A 389 -8.91 -13.09 2.70
N THR A 390 -8.48 -13.67 1.60
CA THR A 390 -7.86 -14.99 1.56
C THR A 390 -6.49 -14.89 0.92
N ASP A 391 -5.51 -15.52 1.50
CA ASP A 391 -4.16 -15.52 0.97
C ASP A 391 -3.51 -16.90 1.04
N TYR A 392 -2.56 -17.10 0.13
CA TYR A 392 -1.77 -18.30 0.01
C TYR A 392 -0.34 -17.95 -0.37
N MET A 393 0.63 -18.61 0.25
CA MET A 393 2.03 -18.51 -0.12
C MET A 393 2.68 -19.90 -0.09
N SER A 394 3.48 -20.21 -1.11
CA SER A 394 4.31 -21.42 -1.16
C SER A 394 5.79 -21.04 -1.06
N ASP A 395 6.45 -21.57 -0.05
CA ASP A 395 7.88 -21.45 0.21
C ASP A 395 8.51 -22.84 0.37
N PRO A 396 8.72 -23.56 -0.74
CA PRO A 396 9.06 -24.99 -0.71
C PRO A 396 10.43 -25.28 -0.11
N ARG A 397 11.30 -24.29 0.01
CA ARG A 397 12.64 -24.43 0.61
C ARG A 397 12.80 -23.69 1.94
N GLY A 398 11.78 -22.94 2.39
CA GLY A 398 11.87 -22.09 3.57
C GLY A 398 12.81 -20.89 3.35
N TRP A 399 12.97 -20.46 2.13
CA TRP A 399 13.83 -19.33 1.80
C TRP A 399 13.31 -18.02 2.40
N ARG A 400 12.00 -17.76 2.31
CA ARG A 400 11.39 -16.53 2.81
C ARG A 400 11.03 -16.64 4.30
N SER A 401 10.32 -17.69 4.66
CA SER A 401 9.74 -17.85 6.01
C SER A 401 10.60 -18.61 7.01
N GLY A 402 11.67 -19.26 6.56
CA GLY A 402 12.47 -20.17 7.40
C GLY A 402 11.93 -21.60 7.48
N PHE A 403 10.73 -21.84 6.98
CA PHE A 403 10.05 -23.13 7.04
C PHE A 403 9.63 -23.59 5.64
N ALA A 404 10.12 -24.75 5.22
CA ALA A 404 9.77 -25.32 3.92
C ALA A 404 8.33 -25.84 3.91
N THR A 405 7.37 -24.97 3.60
CA THR A 405 5.94 -25.29 3.61
C THR A 405 5.16 -24.36 2.68
N SER A 406 3.87 -24.60 2.57
CA SER A 406 2.92 -23.61 2.05
C SER A 406 2.03 -23.13 3.18
N TYR A 407 1.54 -21.92 3.07
CA TYR A 407 0.68 -21.25 4.03
C TYR A 407 -0.64 -20.85 3.40
N GLY A 408 -1.67 -20.72 4.20
CA GLY A 408 -2.92 -20.08 3.83
C GLY A 408 -3.55 -19.39 5.02
N SER A 409 -4.23 -18.30 4.75
CA SER A 409 -5.00 -17.59 5.75
C SER A 409 -6.37 -17.14 5.24
N LEU A 410 -7.29 -16.94 6.20
CA LEU A 410 -8.57 -16.29 6.01
C LEU A 410 -8.68 -15.19 7.05
N THR A 411 -8.98 -13.98 6.59
CA THR A 411 -9.19 -12.82 7.46
C THR A 411 -10.53 -12.19 7.14
N TYR A 412 -11.27 -11.85 8.18
CA TYR A 412 -12.46 -11.04 8.10
C TYR A 412 -12.33 -9.84 9.03
N GLY A 413 -12.56 -8.65 8.52
CA GLY A 413 -12.47 -7.44 9.32
C GLY A 413 -13.49 -6.38 8.92
N ILE A 414 -13.57 -5.38 9.77
CA ILE A 414 -14.39 -4.18 9.56
C ILE A 414 -13.49 -2.97 9.67
N THR A 415 -13.57 -2.08 8.69
CA THR A 415 -12.94 -0.77 8.79
C THR A 415 -14.02 0.25 9.05
N TYR A 416 -13.96 0.91 10.21
CA TYR A 416 -14.88 1.97 10.61
C TYR A 416 -14.15 3.31 10.69
N LYS A 417 -14.68 4.33 10.01
CA LYS A 417 -14.15 5.70 9.99
C LYS A 417 -15.11 6.65 10.71
N PRO A 418 -14.97 6.85 12.03
CA PRO A 418 -15.82 7.79 12.79
C PRO A 418 -15.76 9.20 12.20
N SER A 419 -14.57 9.61 11.71
CA SER A 419 -14.30 10.84 10.99
C SER A 419 -13.30 10.59 9.86
N ASP A 420 -13.05 11.60 9.04
CA ASP A 420 -12.07 11.53 7.96
C ASP A 420 -10.61 11.43 8.48
N LEU A 421 -10.41 11.67 9.78
CA LEU A 421 -9.10 11.64 10.45
C LEU A 421 -8.96 10.45 11.40
N GLN A 422 -9.92 9.54 11.43
CA GLN A 422 -9.92 8.42 12.38
C GLN A 422 -10.32 7.13 11.70
N MET A 423 -9.63 6.04 12.03
CA MET A 423 -9.92 4.70 11.55
C MET A 423 -9.80 3.70 12.68
N ILE A 424 -10.71 2.72 12.71
CA ILE A 424 -10.74 1.61 13.67
C ILE A 424 -10.92 0.32 12.85
N ARG A 425 -10.05 -0.69 13.06
CA ARG A 425 -10.06 -1.93 12.26
C ARG A 425 -10.00 -3.17 13.16
N PRO A 426 -11.12 -3.64 13.71
CA PRO A 426 -11.18 -4.98 14.31
C PRO A 426 -11.19 -6.05 13.23
N GLU A 427 -10.44 -7.14 13.45
CA GLU A 427 -10.39 -8.29 12.55
C GLU A 427 -10.22 -9.61 13.28
N ILE A 428 -10.60 -10.69 12.62
CA ILE A 428 -10.33 -12.07 13.01
C ILE A 428 -9.60 -12.78 11.87
N ARG A 429 -8.53 -13.52 12.20
CA ARG A 429 -7.67 -14.19 11.24
C ARG A 429 -7.38 -15.64 11.67
N ILE A 430 -7.48 -16.55 10.71
CA ILE A 430 -7.08 -17.96 10.86
C ILE A 430 -5.95 -18.26 9.88
N GLU A 431 -4.87 -18.85 10.36
CA GLU A 431 -3.69 -19.16 9.58
C GLU A 431 -3.24 -20.59 9.78
N ARG A 432 -2.68 -21.19 8.71
CA ARG A 432 -2.17 -22.54 8.77
C ARG A 432 -1.02 -22.80 7.80
N ALA A 433 -0.01 -23.57 8.27
CA ALA A 433 0.97 -24.25 7.44
C ALA A 433 0.43 -25.61 7.00
N PHE A 434 0.60 -25.96 5.72
CA PHE A 434 -0.04 -27.16 5.15
C PHE A 434 0.85 -28.40 5.14
N ARG A 435 2.17 -28.25 5.22
CA ARG A 435 3.07 -29.41 5.22
C ARG A 435 2.99 -30.14 6.56
N PRO A 436 2.68 -31.46 6.59
CA PRO A 436 2.64 -32.23 7.82
C PRO A 436 3.97 -32.15 8.60
N GLY A 437 3.87 -31.94 9.92
CA GLY A 437 5.02 -31.85 10.81
C GLY A 437 5.78 -30.53 10.79
N VAL A 438 5.38 -29.56 9.96
CA VAL A 438 5.94 -28.20 9.97
C VAL A 438 5.07 -27.30 10.85
N THR A 439 5.70 -26.71 11.85
CA THR A 439 5.04 -25.92 12.91
C THR A 439 5.67 -24.53 13.03
N PRO A 440 5.40 -23.58 12.08
CA PRO A 440 6.09 -22.31 12.05
C PRO A 440 5.63 -21.32 13.13
N TYR A 441 4.40 -21.46 13.62
CA TYR A 441 3.82 -20.51 14.59
C TYR A 441 4.23 -20.81 16.02
N ASP A 442 4.08 -19.81 16.91
CA ASP A 442 4.38 -19.86 18.34
C ASP A 442 5.81 -20.39 18.62
N ASN A 443 6.79 -19.78 17.99
CA ASN A 443 8.22 -20.15 18.07
C ASN A 443 8.48 -21.59 17.61
N GLY A 444 7.82 -22.02 16.54
CA GLY A 444 8.05 -23.36 15.98
C GLY A 444 7.25 -24.49 16.64
N THR A 445 6.23 -24.19 17.43
CA THR A 445 5.46 -25.20 18.16
C THR A 445 4.09 -25.50 17.59
N LYS A 446 3.52 -24.62 16.75
CA LYS A 446 2.17 -24.77 16.19
C LYS A 446 2.16 -24.75 14.68
N ALA A 447 1.28 -25.55 14.07
CA ALA A 447 1.07 -25.59 12.63
C ALA A 447 0.06 -24.51 12.15
N GLY A 448 -0.60 -23.81 13.06
CA GLY A 448 -1.55 -22.74 12.74
C GLY A 448 -1.96 -21.96 13.98
N GLN A 449 -2.65 -20.85 13.75
CA GLN A 449 -3.13 -19.98 14.81
C GLN A 449 -4.46 -19.33 14.46
N LEU A 450 -5.15 -18.86 15.50
CA LEU A 450 -6.31 -17.98 15.44
C LEU A 450 -5.91 -16.67 16.15
N SER A 451 -6.15 -15.56 15.50
CA SER A 451 -5.84 -14.24 16.02
C SER A 451 -7.05 -13.31 15.91
N PHE A 452 -7.17 -12.41 16.87
CA PHE A 452 -8.06 -11.27 16.85
C PHE A 452 -7.19 -10.02 16.89
N GLY A 453 -7.22 -9.24 15.81
CA GLY A 453 -6.47 -8.00 15.65
C GLY A 453 -7.38 -6.78 15.84
N PHE A 454 -6.76 -5.69 16.28
CA PHE A 454 -7.43 -4.40 16.43
C PHE A 454 -6.41 -3.29 16.38
N ASP A 455 -6.72 -2.21 15.65
CA ASP A 455 -5.99 -0.96 15.71
C ASP A 455 -6.90 0.27 15.73
N PHE A 456 -6.29 1.39 16.09
CA PHE A 456 -6.85 2.72 16.02
C PHE A 456 -5.82 3.67 15.39
N ILE A 457 -6.21 4.29 14.28
CA ILE A 457 -5.41 5.29 13.59
C ILE A 457 -6.03 6.67 13.81
N GLN A 458 -5.17 7.64 14.14
CA GLN A 458 -5.51 9.06 14.27
C GLN A 458 -4.57 9.89 13.39
N ASP A 459 -5.13 10.52 12.36
CA ASP A 459 -4.42 11.51 11.55
C ASP A 459 -4.37 12.87 12.25
N PHE A 460 -3.26 13.61 12.10
CA PHE A 460 -3.04 14.89 12.74
C PHE A 460 -2.28 15.91 11.89
#